data_bbedfd8bd226055d9e47a2281c81a7fb
#
_entry.id   bbedfd8bd226055d9e47a2281c81a7fb
#
_cell.length_a   1.000
_cell.length_b   1.000
_cell.length_c   1.000
_cell.angle_alpha   90.00
_cell.angle_beta   90.00
_cell.angle_gamma   90.00
#
_symmetry.space_group_name_H-M   'P 1'
#
loop_
_entity.id
_entity.type
_entity.pdbx_description
1 polymer ?
#
loop_
_entity_poly.entity_id
_entity_poly.type
_entity_poly.pdbx_seq_one_letter_code
_entity_poly.pdbx_strand_id
1 'polypeptide(L)'
;QRLEGSGIPVEYSFHEDAPSQHEIDLRYADALTMADDVMALRMIVREVAMASGVHATFMPKPFEGVQGSGMHTHLSLWSGDDNAFHDPDDAVGLSATARSFIAGLLVHAGELTAVTNQLVNSYKRLVSGFEAPVHISWARNNRSALVRVPVPKKGKEDQGTRLEYRALDPACN
;
A
#
# COMPACT_ATOMS: atom_id res chain seq x y z
N GLN A 1 -6.63 8.67 -17.33
CA GLN A 1 -6.97 8.44 -18.76
C GLN A 1 -6.11 7.33 -19.38
N ARG A 2 -4.76 7.39 -19.36
CA ARG A 2 -3.92 6.34 -19.98
C ARG A 2 -4.04 5.00 -19.27
N LEU A 3 -4.02 4.98 -17.94
CA LEU A 3 -4.20 3.75 -17.14
C LEU A 3 -5.57 3.12 -17.42
N GLU A 4 -6.62 3.90 -17.33
CA GLU A 4 -8.00 3.44 -17.60
C GLU A 4 -8.17 2.98 -19.04
N GLY A 5 -7.54 3.66 -20.01
CA GLY A 5 -7.50 3.23 -21.40
C GLY A 5 -6.73 1.94 -21.64
N SER A 6 -5.90 1.53 -20.69
CA SER A 6 -5.18 0.25 -20.68
C SER A 6 -5.88 -0.82 -19.84
N GLY A 7 -7.08 -0.55 -19.32
CA GLY A 7 -7.85 -1.47 -18.50
C GLY A 7 -7.51 -1.46 -17.00
N ILE A 8 -6.66 -0.54 -16.54
CA ILE A 8 -6.27 -0.41 -15.14
C ILE A 8 -7.17 0.62 -14.45
N PRO A 9 -8.10 0.21 -13.58
CA PRO A 9 -9.05 1.11 -12.96
C PRO A 9 -8.40 1.94 -11.84
N VAL A 10 -8.43 3.26 -12.00
CA VAL A 10 -7.95 4.22 -11.00
C VAL A 10 -9.08 4.60 -10.06
N GLU A 11 -8.80 4.67 -8.75
CA GLU A 11 -9.75 5.16 -7.74
C GLU A 11 -9.53 6.65 -7.49
N TYR A 12 -8.29 7.04 -7.15
CA TYR A 12 -7.89 8.42 -6.89
C TYR A 12 -6.53 8.72 -7.51
N SER A 13 -6.25 10.01 -7.71
CA SER A 13 -4.91 10.52 -7.90
C SER A 13 -4.81 11.90 -7.26
N PHE A 14 -3.74 12.16 -6.54
CA PHE A 14 -3.53 13.41 -5.81
C PHE A 14 -2.04 13.74 -5.67
N HIS A 15 -1.78 14.97 -5.26
CA HIS A 15 -0.43 15.43 -4.93
C HIS A 15 -0.12 15.07 -3.48
N GLU A 16 1.02 14.42 -3.24
CA GLU A 16 1.52 14.07 -1.93
C GLU A 16 2.37 15.18 -1.29
N ASP A 17 2.86 14.96 -0.06
CA ASP A 17 3.50 15.97 0.76
C ASP A 17 4.85 16.46 0.23
N ALA A 18 5.62 15.58 -0.44
CA ALA A 18 6.92 15.99 -0.96
C ALA A 18 6.81 16.75 -2.30
N PRO A 19 7.75 17.63 -2.63
CA PRO A 19 7.74 18.35 -3.90
C PRO A 19 7.67 17.41 -5.09
N SER A 20 6.70 17.66 -5.99
CA SER A 20 6.44 16.85 -7.20
C SER A 20 6.18 15.36 -6.92
N GLN A 21 5.72 15.03 -5.73
CA GLN A 21 5.29 13.68 -5.36
C GLN A 21 3.80 13.52 -5.67
N HIS A 22 3.46 12.44 -6.36
CA HIS A 22 2.08 12.10 -6.72
C HIS A 22 1.75 10.68 -6.29
N GLU A 23 0.52 10.47 -5.88
CA GLU A 23 -0.02 9.16 -5.57
C GLU A 23 -1.14 8.80 -6.56
N ILE A 24 -1.20 7.54 -6.93
CA ILE A 24 -2.27 6.96 -7.73
C ILE A 24 -2.77 5.72 -7.00
N ASP A 25 -4.02 5.76 -6.56
CA ASP A 25 -4.71 4.64 -5.95
C ASP A 25 -5.45 3.83 -7.01
N LEU A 26 -5.19 2.54 -7.04
CA LEU A 26 -5.91 1.61 -7.89
C LEU A 26 -7.13 1.03 -7.16
N ARG A 27 -8.18 0.76 -7.90
CA ARG A 27 -9.31 0.00 -7.37
C ARG A 27 -8.86 -1.43 -7.07
N TYR A 28 -9.41 -2.02 -6.01
CA TYR A 28 -9.07 -3.38 -5.64
C TYR A 28 -9.38 -4.38 -6.76
N ALA A 29 -8.54 -5.38 -6.85
CA ALA A 29 -8.68 -6.54 -7.73
C ALA A 29 -8.16 -7.78 -6.99
N ASP A 30 -8.28 -8.96 -7.59
CA ASP A 30 -7.59 -10.14 -7.07
C ASP A 30 -6.07 -9.95 -7.11
N ALA A 31 -5.36 -10.71 -6.26
CA ALA A 31 -3.94 -10.48 -6.00
C ALA A 31 -3.06 -10.57 -7.26
N LEU A 32 -3.36 -11.48 -8.19
CA LEU A 32 -2.57 -11.65 -9.41
C LEU A 32 -2.82 -10.50 -10.38
N THR A 33 -4.09 -10.17 -10.62
CA THR A 33 -4.47 -9.01 -11.45
C THR A 33 -3.86 -7.71 -10.90
N MET A 34 -3.92 -7.49 -9.60
CA MET A 34 -3.32 -6.29 -8.99
C MET A 34 -1.79 -6.26 -9.17
N ALA A 35 -1.11 -7.40 -9.05
CA ALA A 35 0.34 -7.46 -9.29
C ALA A 35 0.70 -7.06 -10.73
N ASP A 36 -0.04 -7.58 -11.72
CA ASP A 36 0.14 -7.24 -13.13
C ASP A 36 -0.18 -5.75 -13.38
N ASP A 37 -1.27 -5.24 -12.80
CA ASP A 37 -1.67 -3.83 -12.92
C ASP A 37 -0.61 -2.88 -12.36
N VAL A 38 0.01 -3.19 -11.22
CA VAL A 38 1.10 -2.39 -10.63
C VAL A 38 2.33 -2.37 -11.53
N MET A 39 2.69 -3.50 -12.13
CA MET A 39 3.81 -3.57 -13.08
C MET A 39 3.53 -2.72 -14.34
N ALA A 40 2.33 -2.83 -14.89
CA ALA A 40 1.90 -2.05 -16.05
C ALA A 40 1.79 -0.55 -15.72
N LEU A 41 1.27 -0.18 -14.54
CA LEU A 41 1.20 1.20 -14.06
C LEU A 41 2.60 1.85 -14.07
N ARG A 42 3.60 1.17 -13.52
CA ARG A 42 4.98 1.69 -13.45
C ARG A 42 5.54 1.99 -14.85
N MET A 43 5.28 1.11 -15.80
CA MET A 43 5.70 1.30 -17.19
C MET A 43 4.96 2.49 -17.84
N ILE A 44 3.63 2.51 -17.76
CA ILE A 44 2.78 3.55 -18.36
C ILE A 44 3.12 4.94 -17.81
N VAL A 45 3.30 5.05 -16.48
CA VAL A 45 3.65 6.34 -15.85
C VAL A 45 4.99 6.85 -16.36
N ARG A 46 6.01 5.98 -16.49
CA ARG A 46 7.31 6.38 -17.06
C ARG A 46 7.21 6.82 -18.52
N GLU A 47 6.45 6.10 -19.33
CA GLU A 47 6.26 6.46 -20.75
C GLU A 47 5.54 7.81 -20.90
N VAL A 48 4.48 8.03 -20.12
CA VAL A 48 3.73 9.29 -20.14
C VAL A 48 4.61 10.45 -19.67
N ALA A 49 5.42 10.24 -18.63
CA ALA A 49 6.36 11.26 -18.15
C ALA A 49 7.38 11.62 -19.21
N MET A 50 8.02 10.62 -19.84
CA MET A 50 8.98 10.87 -20.94
C MET A 50 8.32 11.63 -22.11
N ALA A 51 7.12 11.23 -22.51
CA ALA A 51 6.38 11.93 -23.57
C ALA A 51 6.02 13.37 -23.19
N SER A 52 5.95 13.69 -21.90
CA SER A 52 5.69 15.03 -21.36
C SER A 52 6.97 15.83 -21.07
N GLY A 53 8.15 15.29 -21.38
CA GLY A 53 9.43 15.96 -21.15
C GLY A 53 9.88 15.99 -19.69
N VAL A 54 9.32 15.12 -18.84
CA VAL A 54 9.68 14.99 -17.43
C VAL A 54 10.10 13.54 -17.10
N HIS A 55 10.70 13.34 -15.94
CA HIS A 55 11.12 12.02 -15.46
C HIS A 55 10.25 11.57 -14.30
N ALA A 56 9.69 10.36 -14.37
CA ALA A 56 9.02 9.71 -13.26
C ALA A 56 9.94 8.68 -12.60
N THR A 57 10.05 8.78 -11.28
CA THR A 57 10.81 7.81 -10.47
C THR A 57 9.91 7.14 -9.45
N PHE A 58 10.14 5.85 -9.22
CA PHE A 58 9.55 5.07 -8.13
C PHE A 58 10.57 4.80 -7.00
N MET A 59 11.59 5.64 -6.91
CA MET A 59 12.61 5.55 -5.87
C MET A 59 12.00 5.79 -4.49
N PRO A 60 12.25 4.92 -3.49
CA PRO A 60 11.64 5.02 -2.16
C PRO A 60 11.94 6.32 -1.43
N LYS A 61 13.16 6.84 -1.57
CA LYS A 61 13.60 8.09 -0.92
C LYS A 61 14.46 8.90 -1.89
N PRO A 62 13.85 9.63 -2.85
CA PRO A 62 14.61 10.43 -3.81
C PRO A 62 15.30 11.64 -3.20
N PHE A 63 14.69 12.24 -2.16
CA PHE A 63 15.22 13.44 -1.50
C PHE A 63 15.36 13.24 0.00
N GLU A 64 16.43 13.77 0.58
CA GLU A 64 16.63 13.85 2.01
C GLU A 64 15.72 14.94 2.62
N GLY A 65 15.29 14.75 3.88
CA GLY A 65 14.54 15.75 4.63
C GLY A 65 13.06 15.92 4.24
N VAL A 66 12.55 15.16 3.26
CA VAL A 66 11.13 15.18 2.85
C VAL A 66 10.53 13.77 2.87
N GLN A 67 9.22 13.63 2.69
CA GLN A 67 8.55 12.33 2.63
C GLN A 67 9.11 11.43 1.52
N GLY A 68 9.18 10.12 1.80
CA GLY A 68 9.51 9.11 0.80
C GLY A 68 8.27 8.55 0.13
N SER A 69 8.45 7.73 -0.89
CA SER A 69 7.36 7.07 -1.63
C SER A 69 7.13 5.65 -1.09
N GLY A 70 5.93 5.38 -0.62
CA GLY A 70 5.47 4.05 -0.22
C GLY A 70 4.60 3.41 -1.30
N MET A 71 4.50 2.08 -1.26
CA MET A 71 3.48 1.33 -1.98
C MET A 71 2.62 0.60 -0.94
N HIS A 72 1.72 1.34 -0.31
CA HIS A 72 0.86 0.79 0.72
C HIS A 72 -0.11 -0.21 0.11
N THR A 73 -0.01 -1.46 0.53
CA THR A 73 -0.82 -2.53 -0.04
C THR A 73 -1.96 -2.89 0.89
N HIS A 74 -3.18 -2.64 0.43
CA HIS A 74 -4.39 -3.03 1.11
C HIS A 74 -4.73 -4.49 0.82
N LEU A 75 -5.06 -5.24 1.86
CA LEU A 75 -5.31 -6.68 1.82
C LEU A 75 -6.62 -7.01 2.51
N SER A 76 -7.41 -7.88 1.88
CA SER A 76 -8.58 -8.53 2.48
C SER A 76 -8.69 -9.96 1.97
N LEU A 77 -9.32 -10.83 2.73
CA LEU A 77 -9.64 -12.20 2.31
C LEU A 77 -11.15 -12.36 2.18
N TRP A 78 -11.56 -13.08 1.15
CA TRP A 78 -12.96 -13.28 0.84
C TRP A 78 -13.27 -14.77 0.70
N SER A 79 -14.44 -15.17 1.19
CA SER A 79 -15.00 -16.50 0.97
C SER A 79 -16.36 -16.32 0.28
N GLY A 80 -16.39 -16.47 -1.04
CA GLY A 80 -17.53 -15.98 -1.84
C GLY A 80 -17.69 -14.47 -1.70
N ASP A 81 -18.87 -14.02 -1.25
CA ASP A 81 -19.18 -12.60 -1.03
C ASP A 81 -18.90 -12.13 0.41
N ASP A 82 -18.42 -13.03 1.28
CA ASP A 82 -18.17 -12.73 2.69
C ASP A 82 -16.72 -12.29 2.92
N ASN A 83 -16.52 -11.13 3.52
CA ASN A 83 -15.22 -10.64 3.93
C ASN A 83 -14.75 -11.37 5.20
N ALA A 84 -13.81 -12.30 5.04
CA ALA A 84 -13.29 -13.11 6.13
C ALA A 84 -12.52 -12.33 7.22
N PHE A 85 -12.22 -11.05 6.98
CA PHE A 85 -11.58 -10.18 7.96
C PHE A 85 -12.58 -9.46 8.86
N HIS A 86 -13.85 -9.39 8.47
CA HIS A 86 -14.88 -8.69 9.22
C HIS A 86 -15.52 -9.57 10.31
N ASP A 87 -15.72 -9.00 11.48
CA ASP A 87 -16.51 -9.58 12.58
C ASP A 87 -17.32 -8.46 13.23
N PRO A 88 -18.65 -8.44 13.07
CA PRO A 88 -19.50 -7.39 13.63
C PRO A 88 -19.58 -7.40 15.16
N ASP A 89 -19.29 -8.54 15.81
CA ASP A 89 -19.35 -8.71 17.25
C ASP A 89 -18.02 -8.34 17.95
N ASP A 90 -16.93 -8.15 17.19
CA ASP A 90 -15.63 -7.72 17.73
C ASP A 90 -15.59 -6.22 17.97
N ALA A 91 -15.01 -5.79 19.07
CA ALA A 91 -14.93 -4.36 19.47
C ALA A 91 -14.21 -3.45 18.45
N VAL A 92 -13.38 -4.03 17.58
CA VAL A 92 -12.66 -3.31 16.52
C VAL A 92 -13.06 -3.78 15.11
N GLY A 93 -14.03 -4.71 15.02
CA GLY A 93 -14.56 -5.25 13.78
C GLY A 93 -13.64 -6.25 13.08
N LEU A 94 -12.67 -6.86 13.79
CA LEU A 94 -11.69 -7.78 13.23
C LEU A 94 -11.94 -9.22 13.64
N SER A 95 -12.12 -10.09 12.67
CA SER A 95 -12.24 -11.53 12.89
C SER A 95 -10.93 -12.16 13.42
N ALA A 96 -11.03 -13.38 13.93
CA ALA A 96 -9.87 -14.21 14.30
C ALA A 96 -8.93 -14.44 13.09
N THR A 97 -9.48 -14.56 11.88
CA THR A 97 -8.70 -14.68 10.63
C THR A 97 -7.87 -13.43 10.37
N ALA A 98 -8.47 -12.23 10.50
CA ALA A 98 -7.75 -10.97 10.34
C ALA A 98 -6.62 -10.83 11.37
N ARG A 99 -6.88 -11.16 12.63
CA ARG A 99 -5.86 -11.13 13.70
C ARG A 99 -4.71 -12.10 13.45
N SER A 100 -5.01 -13.31 12.99
CA SER A 100 -3.99 -14.29 12.61
C SER A 100 -3.17 -13.83 11.42
N PHE A 101 -3.81 -13.19 10.42
CA PHE A 101 -3.11 -12.63 9.27
C PHE A 101 -2.18 -11.48 9.67
N ILE A 102 -2.64 -10.57 10.55
CA ILE A 102 -1.79 -9.51 11.13
C ILE A 102 -0.58 -10.14 11.84
N ALA A 103 -0.81 -11.14 12.71
CA ALA A 103 0.27 -11.81 13.43
C ALA A 103 1.29 -12.44 12.47
N GLY A 104 0.85 -13.07 11.39
CA GLY A 104 1.72 -13.60 10.34
C GLY A 104 2.58 -12.53 9.67
N LEU A 105 1.98 -11.39 9.28
CA LEU A 105 2.72 -10.27 8.70
C LEU A 105 3.79 -9.71 9.66
N LEU A 106 3.48 -9.62 10.96
CA LEU A 106 4.43 -9.13 11.95
C LEU A 106 5.58 -10.11 12.20
N VAL A 107 5.27 -11.41 12.29
CA VAL A 107 6.28 -12.48 12.50
C VAL A 107 7.25 -12.54 11.33
N HIS A 108 6.74 -12.45 10.10
CA HIS A 108 7.52 -12.57 8.86
C HIS A 108 7.97 -11.22 8.27
N ALA A 109 7.86 -10.13 9.03
CA ALA A 109 8.18 -8.78 8.52
C ALA A 109 9.62 -8.66 7.99
N GLY A 110 10.59 -9.30 8.67
CA GLY A 110 12.00 -9.30 8.23
C GLY A 110 12.21 -10.01 6.89
N GLU A 111 11.58 -11.18 6.73
CA GLU A 111 11.67 -11.98 5.50
C GLU A 111 10.95 -11.28 4.34
N LEU A 112 9.77 -10.71 4.61
CA LEU A 112 9.03 -9.92 3.62
C LEU A 112 9.85 -8.72 3.14
N THR A 113 10.53 -8.02 4.05
CA THR A 113 11.37 -6.87 3.73
C THR A 113 12.50 -7.23 2.76
N ALA A 114 13.06 -8.43 2.83
CA ALA A 114 14.09 -8.91 1.89
C ALA A 114 13.59 -8.95 0.44
N VAL A 115 12.29 -9.13 0.23
CA VAL A 115 11.65 -9.17 -1.09
C VAL A 115 11.06 -7.81 -1.47
N THR A 116 10.44 -7.12 -0.52
CA THR A 116 9.65 -5.90 -0.80
C THR A 116 10.45 -4.60 -0.66
N ASN A 117 11.67 -4.64 -0.10
CA ASN A 117 12.53 -3.48 0.14
C ASN A 117 13.98 -3.81 -0.24
N GLN A 118 14.19 -4.12 -1.51
CA GLN A 118 15.42 -4.73 -2.05
C GLN A 118 16.60 -3.76 -2.19
N LEU A 119 16.33 -2.46 -2.16
CA LEU A 119 17.33 -1.44 -2.45
C LEU A 119 17.90 -0.83 -1.16
N VAL A 120 19.14 -0.42 -1.17
CA VAL A 120 19.73 0.39 -0.08
C VAL A 120 18.87 1.64 0.17
N ASN A 121 18.31 2.22 -0.90
CA ASN A 121 17.43 3.38 -0.81
C ASN A 121 16.10 3.08 -0.09
N SER A 122 15.61 1.83 -0.11
CA SER A 122 14.42 1.42 0.64
C SER A 122 14.57 1.73 2.14
N TYR A 123 15.74 1.46 2.69
CA TYR A 123 16.03 1.70 4.12
C TYR A 123 16.25 3.17 4.46
N LYS A 124 16.51 4.03 3.48
CA LYS A 124 16.51 5.49 3.67
C LYS A 124 15.08 6.05 3.84
N ARG A 125 14.07 5.34 3.34
CA ARG A 125 12.66 5.67 3.56
C ARG A 125 12.17 5.22 4.95
N LEU A 126 12.57 4.04 5.41
CA LEU A 126 12.10 3.43 6.65
C LEU A 126 12.79 4.05 7.87
N VAL A 127 12.61 5.35 8.06
CA VAL A 127 13.18 6.14 9.16
C VAL A 127 12.10 6.95 9.88
N SER A 128 12.33 7.25 11.16
CA SER A 128 11.38 8.00 11.99
C SER A 128 11.13 9.40 11.45
N GLY A 129 9.90 9.91 11.66
CA GLY A 129 9.52 11.29 11.34
C GLY A 129 8.92 11.50 9.95
N PHE A 130 8.79 10.45 9.13
CA PHE A 130 8.32 10.55 7.74
C PHE A 130 7.17 9.59 7.41
N GLU A 131 6.28 9.33 8.35
CA GLU A 131 5.10 8.44 8.19
C GLU A 131 5.42 7.02 7.65
N ALA A 132 6.68 6.61 7.69
CA ALA A 132 7.12 5.28 7.32
C ALA A 132 7.17 4.37 8.56
N PRO A 133 6.89 3.07 8.45
CA PRO A 133 6.98 2.14 9.56
C PRO A 133 8.44 1.90 9.94
N VAL A 134 8.76 2.08 11.23
CA VAL A 134 10.09 1.81 11.79
C VAL A 134 10.05 0.74 12.90
N HIS A 135 8.84 0.33 13.29
CA HIS A 135 8.61 -0.70 14.29
C HIS A 135 7.69 -1.79 13.75
N ILE A 136 7.96 -3.04 14.10
CA ILE A 136 7.08 -4.17 13.82
C ILE A 136 5.89 -4.08 14.77
N SER A 137 4.84 -3.42 14.33
CA SER A 137 3.63 -3.15 15.13
C SER A 137 2.40 -3.05 14.24
N TRP A 138 1.22 -3.21 14.83
CA TRP A 138 -0.04 -2.89 14.16
C TRP A 138 -0.85 -1.88 14.96
N ALA A 139 -1.69 -1.11 14.29
CA ALA A 139 -2.58 -0.15 14.92
C ALA A 139 -3.77 0.19 14.04
N ARG A 140 -4.84 0.72 14.68
CA ARG A 140 -5.90 1.45 13.97
C ARG A 140 -5.44 2.90 13.75
N ASN A 141 -5.59 3.39 12.52
CA ASN A 141 -5.34 4.79 12.12
C ASN A 141 -3.91 5.34 12.30
N ASN A 142 -2.99 4.62 12.91
CA ASN A 142 -1.61 5.11 13.06
C ASN A 142 -0.81 4.83 11.78
N ARG A 143 -0.39 5.88 11.09
CA ARG A 143 0.39 5.82 9.84
C ARG A 143 1.84 5.38 10.04
N SER A 144 2.34 5.33 11.29
CA SER A 144 3.69 4.82 11.58
C SER A 144 3.72 3.32 11.90
N ALA A 145 2.56 2.65 11.99
CA ALA A 145 2.50 1.21 12.19
C ALA A 145 2.85 0.46 10.90
N LEU A 146 3.49 -0.71 11.04
CA LEU A 146 3.78 -1.60 9.91
C LEU A 146 2.51 -2.12 9.26
N VAL A 147 1.55 -2.53 10.08
CA VAL A 147 0.22 -2.93 9.64
C VAL A 147 -0.80 -1.94 10.21
N ARG A 148 -1.46 -1.22 9.35
CA ARG A 148 -2.58 -0.34 9.74
C ARG A 148 -3.90 -1.03 9.42
N VAL A 149 -4.87 -0.87 10.31
CA VAL A 149 -6.27 -1.26 10.08
C VAL A 149 -7.06 0.02 9.85
N PRO A 150 -7.35 0.40 8.60
CA PRO A 150 -8.15 1.57 8.30
C PRO A 150 -9.58 1.41 8.84
N VAL A 151 -10.19 2.50 9.32
CA VAL A 151 -11.60 2.49 9.70
C VAL A 151 -12.44 2.44 8.43
N PRO A 152 -13.29 1.43 8.26
CA PRO A 152 -14.19 1.37 7.12
C PRO A 152 -15.22 2.51 7.16
N LYS A 153 -15.79 2.83 6.01
CA LYS A 153 -16.91 3.79 5.94
C LYS A 153 -18.11 3.23 6.70
N LYS A 154 -18.79 4.11 7.45
CA LYS A 154 -20.00 3.74 8.21
C LYS A 154 -21.05 3.10 7.30
N GLY A 155 -21.56 1.93 7.69
CA GLY A 155 -22.54 1.15 6.95
C GLY A 155 -21.94 0.35 5.78
N LYS A 156 -20.62 0.22 5.72
CA LYS A 156 -19.86 -0.62 4.77
C LYS A 156 -18.75 -1.38 5.47
N GLU A 157 -18.91 -1.67 6.75
CA GLU A 157 -17.90 -2.32 7.58
C GLU A 157 -17.58 -3.72 7.06
N ASP A 158 -18.62 -4.45 6.66
CA ASP A 158 -18.55 -5.79 6.07
C ASP A 158 -17.69 -5.82 4.78
N GLN A 159 -17.83 -4.81 3.93
CA GLN A 159 -17.10 -4.72 2.67
C GLN A 159 -15.75 -4.00 2.81
N GLY A 160 -15.65 -3.08 3.77
CA GLY A 160 -14.52 -2.17 3.90
C GLY A 160 -13.42 -2.62 4.87
N THR A 161 -13.64 -3.69 5.65
CA THR A 161 -12.63 -4.19 6.59
C THR A 161 -11.43 -4.78 5.84
N ARG A 162 -10.25 -4.20 6.07
CA ARG A 162 -9.01 -4.55 5.38
C ARG A 162 -7.80 -4.22 6.23
N LEU A 163 -6.67 -4.75 5.86
CA LEU A 163 -5.36 -4.44 6.43
C LEU A 163 -4.56 -3.64 5.40
N GLU A 164 -3.73 -2.74 5.85
CA GLU A 164 -2.79 -2.00 5.03
C GLU A 164 -1.37 -2.34 5.49
N TYR A 165 -0.60 -3.01 4.65
CA TYR A 165 0.81 -3.27 4.88
C TYR A 165 1.65 -2.13 4.31
N ARG A 166 2.43 -1.45 5.16
CA ARG A 166 2.98 -0.13 4.84
C ARG A 166 4.49 -0.11 4.56
N ALA A 167 5.18 -1.23 4.75
CA ALA A 167 6.65 -1.27 4.54
C ALA A 167 7.05 -1.23 3.08
N LEU A 168 6.24 -1.79 2.17
CA LEU A 168 6.56 -1.91 0.76
C LEU A 168 6.90 -0.55 0.16
N ASP A 169 7.86 -0.52 -0.73
CA ASP A 169 8.13 0.64 -1.55
C ASP A 169 7.83 0.38 -3.03
N PRO A 170 7.59 1.44 -3.83
CA PRO A 170 7.14 1.28 -5.20
C PRO A 170 8.25 0.82 -6.16
N ALA A 171 9.46 0.58 -5.67
CA ALA A 171 10.58 0.06 -6.44
C ALA A 171 10.70 -1.48 -6.35
N CYS A 172 9.92 -2.15 -5.46
CA CYS A 172 9.91 -3.61 -5.39
C CYS A 172 9.38 -4.24 -6.69
N ASN A 173 9.81 -5.44 -6.95
CA ASN A 173 9.36 -6.22 -8.11
C ASN A 173 8.29 -7.22 -7.70
#